data_5033bfcdabe10defce535f237f642b66
#
_entry.id   5033bfcdabe10defce535f237f642b66
#
_cell.length_a   1.000
_cell.length_b   1.000
_cell.length_c   1.000
_cell.angle_alpha   90.00
_cell.angle_beta   90.00
_cell.angle_gamma   90.00
#
_symmetry.space_group_name_H-M   'P 1'
#
loop_
_entity.id
_entity.type
_entity.pdbx_description
1 polymer ?
#
loop_
_entity_poly.entity_id
_entity_poly.type
_entity_poly.pdbx_seq_one_letter_code
_entity_poly.pdbx_strand_id
1 'polypeptide(L)'
;MVINHLEKLFVTSDAATIIREVEVNHPAAKMIAMAAKMQENEVGDGTNFVISFSGELMQQAESLIKMGLHPSEILIGYEKGAKKALEILEDLSCHTVDNIRDIVEIQKCIKSAIASKQYGLEDFLSGLISKACLYAMPNDSHKFNVDAVRVQKVLGGTIHDSQVIHGMVVLRGSETTHHEIKKAKIAVFNTSIEMQQGETKGTVLLKNADDLMNYNRGEEDQFEKFIQGLAEAGVNVVIGSGSISELALHFFEKYKIFVLKLMSKWELKRIAKSVGAIAVVKLGTPTPEELGYADEVAVREISSTKVTIFRRDQDENKLATIVLRGSTHSLLEDAERAIDDGVNTVKSIVKDKRLVAGGGATEIHIAHLIA
;
A
#
# COMPACT_ATOMS: atom_id res chain seq x y z
N MET A 1 12.62 -14.02 -15.68
CA MET A 1 13.09 -14.67 -14.44
C MET A 1 14.46 -14.10 -14.12
N VAL A 2 14.61 -13.52 -12.93
CA VAL A 2 15.86 -12.86 -12.47
C VAL A 2 16.23 -13.46 -11.13
N ILE A 3 17.51 -13.74 -10.93
CA ILE A 3 18.05 -14.16 -9.62
C ILE A 3 19.00 -13.04 -9.19
N ASN A 4 18.74 -12.46 -8.00
CA ASN A 4 19.58 -11.39 -7.48
C ASN A 4 20.81 -11.96 -6.72
N HIS A 5 21.70 -11.06 -6.26
CA HIS A 5 22.90 -11.43 -5.50
C HIS A 5 22.61 -12.14 -4.15
N LEU A 6 21.37 -12.09 -3.66
CA LEU A 6 20.90 -12.80 -2.45
C LEU A 6 20.24 -14.14 -2.79
N GLU A 7 20.43 -14.66 -4.01
CA GLU A 7 19.82 -15.90 -4.52
C GLU A 7 18.30 -15.92 -4.51
N LYS A 8 17.64 -14.74 -4.36
CA LYS A 8 16.20 -14.64 -4.44
C LYS A 8 15.75 -14.63 -5.90
N LEU A 9 14.80 -15.53 -6.21
CA LEU A 9 14.20 -15.66 -7.53
C LEU A 9 13.03 -14.69 -7.70
N PHE A 10 13.06 -13.90 -8.77
CA PHE A 10 11.96 -13.06 -9.21
C PHE A 10 11.44 -13.55 -10.57
N VAL A 11 10.14 -13.80 -10.63
CA VAL A 11 9.45 -14.11 -11.89
C VAL A 11 8.48 -12.96 -12.13
N THR A 12 8.81 -12.09 -13.08
CA THR A 12 8.02 -10.89 -13.36
C THR A 12 8.24 -10.42 -14.79
N SER A 13 7.23 -9.74 -15.35
CA SER A 13 7.31 -8.99 -16.61
C SER A 13 7.52 -7.48 -16.38
N ASP A 14 7.54 -7.01 -15.13
CA ASP A 14 7.78 -5.61 -14.81
C ASP A 14 9.26 -5.21 -14.99
N ALA A 15 9.51 -4.27 -15.90
CA ALA A 15 10.85 -3.84 -16.25
C ALA A 15 11.55 -3.06 -15.13
N ALA A 16 10.82 -2.31 -14.32
CA ALA A 16 11.40 -1.58 -13.18
C ALA A 16 11.96 -2.56 -12.14
N THR A 17 11.21 -3.61 -11.83
CA THR A 17 11.67 -4.68 -10.94
C THR A 17 12.87 -5.42 -11.52
N ILE A 18 12.85 -5.74 -12.82
CA ILE A 18 13.97 -6.42 -13.48
C ILE A 18 15.25 -5.59 -13.38
N ILE A 19 15.20 -4.31 -13.71
CA ILE A 19 16.39 -3.43 -13.70
C ILE A 19 16.90 -3.18 -12.28
N ARG A 20 16.01 -3.13 -11.31
CA ARG A 20 16.41 -2.96 -9.90
C ARG A 20 17.17 -4.17 -9.37
N GLU A 21 16.78 -5.37 -9.78
CA GLU A 21 17.40 -6.61 -9.31
C GLU A 21 18.63 -7.00 -10.16
N VAL A 22 18.75 -6.46 -11.38
CA VAL A 22 19.96 -6.64 -12.23
C VAL A 22 21.01 -5.61 -11.86
N GLU A 23 22.23 -6.06 -11.60
CA GLU A 23 23.36 -5.17 -11.31
C GLU A 23 23.84 -4.46 -12.60
N VAL A 24 23.47 -3.19 -12.72
CA VAL A 24 23.91 -2.33 -13.82
C VAL A 24 25.16 -1.58 -13.41
N ASN A 25 26.30 -1.81 -14.08
CA ASN A 25 27.57 -1.20 -13.72
C ASN A 25 27.84 0.10 -14.48
N HIS A 26 27.46 0.18 -15.76
CA HIS A 26 27.77 1.33 -16.61
C HIS A 26 26.98 2.59 -16.20
N PRO A 27 27.63 3.78 -16.03
CA PRO A 27 26.96 5.00 -15.57
C PRO A 27 25.78 5.44 -16.45
N ALA A 28 25.92 5.40 -17.78
CA ALA A 28 24.83 5.77 -18.69
C ALA A 28 23.62 4.83 -18.56
N ALA A 29 23.85 3.53 -18.39
CA ALA A 29 22.77 2.57 -18.18
C ALA A 29 22.09 2.79 -16.81
N LYS A 30 22.84 3.24 -15.79
CA LYS A 30 22.24 3.68 -14.50
C LYS A 30 21.32 4.88 -14.67
N MET A 31 21.63 5.82 -15.57
CA MET A 31 20.75 6.96 -15.86
C MET A 31 19.43 6.50 -16.50
N ILE A 32 19.47 5.53 -17.42
CA ILE A 32 18.24 4.95 -17.98
C ILE A 32 17.42 4.22 -16.90
N ALA A 33 18.09 3.47 -16.02
CA ALA A 33 17.44 2.83 -14.88
C ALA A 33 16.77 3.86 -13.93
N MET A 34 17.42 5.01 -13.73
CA MET A 34 16.83 6.11 -12.96
C MET A 34 15.62 6.72 -13.66
N ALA A 35 15.64 6.88 -14.99
CA ALA A 35 14.50 7.37 -15.76
C ALA A 35 13.30 6.42 -15.65
N ALA A 36 13.54 5.10 -15.75
CA ALA A 36 12.49 4.09 -15.54
C ALA A 36 11.91 4.15 -14.13
N LYS A 37 12.75 4.34 -13.11
CA LYS A 37 12.29 4.50 -11.71
C LYS A 37 11.47 5.78 -11.49
N MET A 38 11.83 6.87 -12.16
CA MET A 38 11.04 8.10 -12.12
C MET A 38 9.66 7.88 -12.77
N GLN A 39 9.60 7.19 -13.89
CA GLN A 39 8.35 6.79 -14.54
C GLN A 39 7.47 5.95 -13.58
N GLU A 40 8.07 4.96 -12.91
CA GLU A 40 7.37 4.13 -11.91
C GLU A 40 6.78 4.98 -10.78
N ASN A 41 7.53 5.93 -10.25
CA ASN A 41 7.08 6.77 -9.13
C ASN A 41 5.94 7.75 -9.52
N GLU A 42 5.97 8.29 -10.73
CA GLU A 42 5.02 9.32 -11.15
C GLU A 42 3.75 8.75 -11.78
N VAL A 43 3.91 7.79 -12.67
CA VAL A 43 2.82 7.21 -13.46
C VAL A 43 2.46 5.80 -12.98
N GLY A 44 3.43 5.03 -12.52
CA GLY A 44 3.29 3.68 -12.02
C GLY A 44 3.32 2.60 -13.10
N ASP A 45 3.24 2.97 -14.38
CA ASP A 45 3.30 2.04 -15.52
C ASP A 45 4.13 2.63 -16.67
N GLY A 46 4.37 1.85 -17.73
CA GLY A 46 5.13 2.28 -18.91
C GLY A 46 6.66 2.25 -18.73
N THR A 47 7.20 1.64 -17.70
CA THR A 47 8.63 1.54 -17.40
C THR A 47 9.40 0.84 -18.52
N ASN A 48 8.83 -0.23 -19.08
CA ASN A 48 9.42 -0.95 -20.20
C ASN A 48 9.50 -0.09 -21.47
N PHE A 49 8.45 0.70 -21.73
CA PHE A 49 8.43 1.63 -22.86
C PHE A 49 9.56 2.67 -22.74
N VAL A 50 9.72 3.29 -21.56
CA VAL A 50 10.79 4.28 -21.32
C VAL A 50 12.18 3.70 -21.60
N ILE A 51 12.44 2.48 -21.16
CA ILE A 51 13.74 1.82 -21.35
C ILE A 51 13.98 1.52 -22.83
N SER A 52 13.00 0.88 -23.48
CA SER A 52 13.10 0.50 -24.89
C SER A 52 13.23 1.72 -25.79
N PHE A 53 12.43 2.76 -25.55
CA PHE A 53 12.47 4.01 -26.31
C PHE A 53 13.79 4.76 -26.10
N SER A 54 14.31 4.81 -24.87
CA SER A 54 15.63 5.41 -24.59
C SER A 54 16.75 4.67 -25.32
N GLY A 55 16.69 3.34 -25.36
CA GLY A 55 17.64 2.51 -26.10
C GLY A 55 17.61 2.78 -27.60
N GLU A 56 16.42 2.88 -28.20
CA GLU A 56 16.24 3.17 -29.62
C GLU A 56 16.74 4.57 -29.98
N LEU A 57 16.42 5.59 -29.18
CA LEU A 57 16.95 6.95 -29.37
C LEU A 57 18.48 6.98 -29.35
N MET A 58 19.11 6.23 -28.45
CA MET A 58 20.57 6.15 -28.40
C MET A 58 21.16 5.43 -29.62
N GLN A 59 20.52 4.37 -30.10
CA GLN A 59 20.95 3.65 -31.30
C GLN A 59 20.86 4.53 -32.54
N GLN A 60 19.81 5.32 -32.68
CA GLN A 60 19.67 6.28 -33.77
C GLN A 60 20.70 7.41 -33.65
N ALA A 61 20.95 7.92 -32.44
CA ALA A 61 22.00 8.92 -32.21
C ALA A 61 23.38 8.40 -32.57
N GLU A 62 23.71 7.14 -32.24
CA GLU A 62 24.98 6.51 -32.67
C GLU A 62 25.14 6.53 -34.20
N SER A 63 24.08 6.19 -34.92
CA SER A 63 24.08 6.20 -36.38
C SER A 63 24.34 7.61 -36.93
N LEU A 64 23.72 8.64 -36.37
CA LEU A 64 23.93 10.03 -36.77
C LEU A 64 25.34 10.55 -36.44
N ILE A 65 25.91 10.17 -35.32
CA ILE A 65 27.30 10.50 -34.95
C ILE A 65 28.28 9.86 -35.92
N LYS A 66 28.05 8.61 -36.34
CA LYS A 66 28.86 7.94 -37.38
C LYS A 66 28.80 8.65 -38.73
N MET A 67 27.72 9.35 -39.03
CA MET A 67 27.58 10.22 -40.22
C MET A 67 28.26 11.58 -40.05
N GLY A 68 28.80 11.92 -38.89
CA GLY A 68 29.57 13.12 -38.64
C GLY A 68 28.79 14.26 -37.97
N LEU A 69 27.54 14.03 -37.52
CA LEU A 69 26.78 15.02 -36.77
C LEU A 69 27.26 15.15 -35.32
N HIS A 70 27.33 16.37 -34.82
CA HIS A 70 27.75 16.63 -33.45
C HIS A 70 26.62 16.29 -32.46
N PRO A 71 26.93 15.65 -31.30
CA PRO A 71 25.90 15.29 -30.31
C PRO A 71 24.98 16.44 -29.88
N SER A 72 25.48 17.68 -29.81
CA SER A 72 24.67 18.85 -29.45
C SER A 72 23.60 19.16 -30.52
N GLU A 73 23.84 18.93 -31.79
CA GLU A 73 22.89 19.13 -32.88
C GLU A 73 21.78 18.05 -32.83
N ILE A 74 22.16 16.83 -32.52
CA ILE A 74 21.21 15.71 -32.33
C ILE A 74 20.28 16.02 -31.14
N LEU A 75 20.80 16.54 -30.04
CA LEU A 75 20.03 16.95 -28.86
C LEU A 75 18.99 18.01 -29.21
N ILE A 76 19.38 19.06 -29.94
CA ILE A 76 18.46 20.10 -30.39
C ILE A 76 17.38 19.52 -31.32
N GLY A 77 17.74 18.56 -32.17
CA GLY A 77 16.78 17.84 -33.00
C GLY A 77 15.75 17.07 -32.16
N TYR A 78 16.20 16.32 -31.15
CA TYR A 78 15.32 15.57 -30.25
C TYR A 78 14.39 16.47 -29.45
N GLU A 79 14.88 17.61 -28.93
CA GLU A 79 14.04 18.58 -28.25
C GLU A 79 12.92 19.15 -29.11
N LYS A 80 13.25 19.50 -30.39
CA LYS A 80 12.25 19.98 -31.35
C LYS A 80 11.23 18.87 -31.69
N GLY A 81 11.71 17.65 -31.91
CA GLY A 81 10.87 16.50 -32.18
C GLY A 81 9.90 16.21 -31.01
N ALA A 82 10.40 16.25 -29.77
CA ALA A 82 9.59 16.02 -28.59
C ALA A 82 8.49 17.10 -28.43
N LYS A 83 8.81 18.38 -28.64
CA LYS A 83 7.80 19.46 -28.61
C LYS A 83 6.72 19.26 -29.66
N LYS A 84 7.12 18.90 -30.88
CA LYS A 84 6.17 18.64 -31.97
C LYS A 84 5.31 17.40 -31.71
N ALA A 85 5.90 16.34 -31.15
CA ALA A 85 5.16 15.14 -30.76
C ALA A 85 4.09 15.44 -29.69
N LEU A 86 4.41 16.28 -28.71
CA LEU A 86 3.44 16.69 -27.68
C LEU A 86 2.28 17.49 -28.26
N GLU A 87 2.54 18.43 -29.20
CA GLU A 87 1.47 19.16 -29.90
C GLU A 87 0.53 18.21 -30.67
N ILE A 88 1.10 17.27 -31.42
CA ILE A 88 0.32 16.28 -32.18
C ILE A 88 -0.47 15.34 -31.25
N LEU A 89 0.11 14.96 -30.11
CA LEU A 89 -0.53 14.05 -29.15
C LEU A 89 -1.86 14.59 -28.61
N GLU A 90 -2.00 15.92 -28.45
CA GLU A 90 -3.24 16.53 -27.98
C GLU A 90 -4.41 16.27 -28.94
N ASP A 91 -4.17 16.20 -30.22
CA ASP A 91 -5.19 15.96 -31.26
C ASP A 91 -5.52 14.47 -31.45
N LEU A 92 -4.68 13.55 -30.93
CA LEU A 92 -4.83 12.11 -31.13
C LEU A 92 -5.73 11.40 -30.10
N SER A 93 -6.41 12.14 -29.24
CA SER A 93 -7.35 11.56 -28.28
C SER A 93 -8.48 10.82 -29.01
N CYS A 94 -8.58 9.50 -28.82
CA CYS A 94 -9.60 8.68 -29.46
C CYS A 94 -10.84 8.47 -28.57
N HIS A 95 -10.68 8.63 -27.26
CA HIS A 95 -11.77 8.47 -26.28
C HIS A 95 -11.51 9.35 -25.05
N THR A 96 -12.59 9.83 -24.46
CA THR A 96 -12.54 10.57 -23.18
C THR A 96 -13.44 9.87 -22.17
N VAL A 97 -12.93 9.64 -20.97
CA VAL A 97 -13.68 9.04 -19.86
C VAL A 97 -14.68 10.04 -19.32
N ASP A 98 -15.96 9.82 -19.53
CA ASP A 98 -17.01 10.74 -19.08
C ASP A 98 -17.22 10.66 -17.56
N ASN A 99 -17.35 9.46 -17.04
CA ASN A 99 -17.64 9.22 -15.63
C ASN A 99 -16.60 8.32 -14.96
N ILE A 100 -15.72 8.94 -14.16
CA ILE A 100 -14.69 8.23 -13.39
C ILE A 100 -15.28 7.30 -12.30
N ARG A 101 -16.58 7.40 -12.01
CA ARG A 101 -17.25 6.55 -11.01
C ARG A 101 -18.03 5.39 -11.64
N ASP A 102 -17.97 5.23 -12.93
CA ASP A 102 -18.54 4.05 -13.58
C ASP A 102 -17.55 2.88 -13.58
N ILE A 103 -17.95 1.79 -12.91
CA ILE A 103 -17.14 0.56 -12.80
C ILE A 103 -16.75 0.03 -14.17
N VAL A 104 -17.69 0.00 -15.11
CA VAL A 104 -17.51 -0.61 -16.44
C VAL A 104 -16.52 0.19 -17.27
N GLU A 105 -16.59 1.52 -17.19
CA GLU A 105 -15.71 2.42 -17.93
C GLU A 105 -14.28 2.33 -17.39
N ILE A 106 -14.09 2.40 -16.08
CA ILE A 106 -12.79 2.22 -15.43
C ILE A 106 -12.22 0.83 -15.72
N GLN A 107 -13.03 -0.22 -15.64
CA GLN A 107 -12.56 -1.58 -15.89
C GLN A 107 -12.00 -1.74 -17.32
N LYS A 108 -12.63 -1.14 -18.31
CA LYS A 108 -12.14 -1.16 -19.70
C LYS A 108 -10.78 -0.49 -19.83
N CYS A 109 -10.59 0.64 -19.15
CA CYS A 109 -9.31 1.37 -19.17
C CYS A 109 -8.18 0.60 -18.49
N ILE A 110 -8.44 -0.03 -17.35
CA ILE A 110 -7.44 -0.80 -16.60
C ILE A 110 -7.08 -2.10 -17.29
N LYS A 111 -8.05 -2.72 -17.99
CA LYS A 111 -7.88 -4.05 -18.60
C LYS A 111 -6.62 -4.12 -19.48
N SER A 112 -6.30 -3.09 -20.25
CA SER A 112 -5.13 -3.06 -21.11
C SER A 112 -3.81 -3.07 -20.31
N ALA A 113 -3.73 -2.36 -19.20
CA ALA A 113 -2.57 -2.33 -18.33
C ALA A 113 -2.32 -3.70 -17.67
N ILE A 114 -3.39 -4.37 -17.23
CA ILE A 114 -3.29 -5.68 -16.58
C ILE A 114 -2.99 -6.79 -17.59
N ALA A 115 -3.56 -6.74 -18.79
CA ALA A 115 -3.37 -7.76 -19.84
C ALA A 115 -1.90 -7.89 -20.24
N SER A 116 -1.11 -6.81 -20.15
CA SER A 116 0.33 -6.84 -20.42
C SER A 116 1.14 -7.62 -19.38
N LYS A 117 0.59 -7.82 -18.15
CA LYS A 117 1.28 -8.43 -17.01
C LYS A 117 0.69 -9.76 -16.58
N GLN A 118 -0.64 -9.88 -16.56
CA GLN A 118 -1.37 -11.07 -16.12
C GLN A 118 -2.37 -11.53 -17.18
N TYR A 119 -1.85 -12.20 -18.20
CA TYR A 119 -2.66 -12.73 -19.28
C TYR A 119 -3.66 -13.81 -18.78
N GLY A 120 -4.92 -13.67 -19.17
CA GLY A 120 -6.00 -14.57 -18.79
C GLY A 120 -6.70 -14.23 -17.47
N LEU A 121 -6.17 -13.29 -16.67
CA LEU A 121 -6.74 -12.82 -15.41
C LEU A 121 -7.20 -11.36 -15.47
N GLU A 122 -7.08 -10.73 -16.63
CA GLU A 122 -7.34 -9.30 -16.83
C GLU A 122 -8.76 -8.88 -16.48
N ASP A 123 -9.77 -9.69 -16.82
CA ASP A 123 -11.17 -9.38 -16.52
C ASP A 123 -11.48 -9.47 -15.01
N PHE A 124 -10.91 -10.46 -14.35
CA PHE A 124 -11.09 -10.65 -12.92
C PHE A 124 -10.38 -9.58 -12.11
N LEU A 125 -9.08 -9.35 -12.37
CA LEU A 125 -8.28 -8.37 -11.64
C LEU A 125 -8.75 -6.95 -11.89
N SER A 126 -9.09 -6.57 -13.14
CA SER A 126 -9.64 -5.25 -13.44
C SER A 126 -10.95 -4.99 -12.71
N GLY A 127 -11.80 -6.00 -12.55
CA GLY A 127 -13.03 -5.92 -11.77
C GLY A 127 -12.77 -5.70 -10.27
N LEU A 128 -11.78 -6.38 -9.69
CA LEU A 128 -11.37 -6.18 -8.29
C LEU A 128 -10.80 -4.77 -8.07
N ILE A 129 -9.89 -4.34 -8.95
CA ILE A 129 -9.25 -3.02 -8.86
C ILE A 129 -10.27 -1.91 -8.99
N SER A 130 -11.18 -2.00 -9.98
CA SER A 130 -12.23 -0.99 -10.18
C SER A 130 -13.11 -0.83 -8.94
N LYS A 131 -13.53 -1.95 -8.33
CA LYS A 131 -14.31 -1.93 -7.07
C LYS A 131 -13.52 -1.29 -5.92
N ALA A 132 -12.25 -1.67 -5.75
CA ALA A 132 -11.40 -1.13 -4.69
C ALA A 132 -11.14 0.37 -4.87
N CYS A 133 -10.81 0.81 -6.09
CA CYS A 133 -10.55 2.21 -6.39
C CYS A 133 -11.81 3.07 -6.20
N LEU A 134 -12.97 2.61 -6.62
CA LEU A 134 -14.22 3.35 -6.44
C LEU A 134 -14.61 3.48 -4.97
N TYR A 135 -14.40 2.43 -4.18
CA TYR A 135 -14.62 2.51 -2.75
C TYR A 135 -13.64 3.48 -2.07
N ALA A 136 -12.35 3.43 -2.44
CA ALA A 136 -11.32 4.30 -1.88
C ALA A 136 -11.36 5.74 -2.43
N MET A 137 -12.18 6.00 -3.48
CA MET A 137 -12.24 7.30 -4.12
C MET A 137 -12.95 8.34 -3.23
N PRO A 138 -12.29 9.46 -2.89
CA PRO A 138 -12.90 10.54 -2.13
C PRO A 138 -13.98 11.27 -2.96
N ASN A 139 -14.75 12.14 -2.30
CA ASN A 139 -15.77 12.95 -2.97
C ASN A 139 -15.17 13.86 -4.07
N ASP A 140 -14.01 14.44 -3.79
CA ASP A 140 -13.19 15.11 -4.79
C ASP A 140 -12.21 14.10 -5.40
N SER A 141 -12.49 13.64 -6.62
CA SER A 141 -11.70 12.62 -7.31
C SER A 141 -10.22 13.01 -7.49
N HIS A 142 -9.92 14.31 -7.66
CA HIS A 142 -8.54 14.80 -7.82
C HIS A 142 -7.64 14.51 -6.60
N LYS A 143 -8.24 14.27 -5.43
CA LYS A 143 -7.52 13.88 -4.20
C LYS A 143 -7.34 12.38 -4.05
N PHE A 144 -7.60 11.60 -5.09
CA PHE A 144 -7.39 10.15 -5.05
C PHE A 144 -5.94 9.81 -4.73
N ASN A 145 -5.76 8.99 -3.70
CA ASN A 145 -4.45 8.52 -3.27
C ASN A 145 -4.35 7.01 -3.48
N VAL A 146 -3.33 6.58 -4.19
CA VAL A 146 -3.02 5.17 -4.44
C VAL A 146 -2.85 4.39 -3.12
N ASP A 147 -2.28 5.03 -2.10
CA ASP A 147 -2.11 4.42 -0.78
C ASP A 147 -3.43 4.03 -0.07
N ALA A 148 -4.57 4.54 -0.54
CA ALA A 148 -5.88 4.18 -0.02
C ALA A 148 -6.35 2.80 -0.48
N VAL A 149 -5.75 2.25 -1.54
CA VAL A 149 -5.96 0.87 -1.98
C VAL A 149 -4.78 0.03 -1.52
N ARG A 150 -5.05 -0.98 -0.70
CA ARG A 150 -4.01 -1.87 -0.15
C ARG A 150 -4.18 -3.28 -0.68
N VAL A 151 -3.06 -3.97 -0.81
CA VAL A 151 -3.03 -5.37 -1.19
C VAL A 151 -2.50 -6.18 0.00
N GLN A 152 -3.23 -7.23 0.39
CA GLN A 152 -2.80 -8.19 1.40
C GLN A 152 -2.71 -9.57 0.77
N LYS A 153 -1.56 -10.21 0.91
CA LYS A 153 -1.27 -11.52 0.31
C LYS A 153 -1.50 -12.64 1.32
N VAL A 154 -2.40 -13.55 1.01
CA VAL A 154 -2.71 -14.72 1.85
C VAL A 154 -2.48 -15.99 1.04
N LEU A 155 -1.54 -16.82 1.49
CA LEU A 155 -1.28 -18.12 0.86
C LEU A 155 -2.47 -19.07 1.00
N GLY A 156 -2.68 -19.85 -0.05
CA GLY A 156 -3.72 -20.87 -0.13
C GLY A 156 -4.96 -20.40 -0.91
N GLY A 157 -5.59 -21.34 -1.56
CA GLY A 157 -6.66 -21.09 -2.52
C GLY A 157 -6.16 -20.70 -3.91
N THR A 158 -7.06 -20.20 -4.72
CA THR A 158 -6.80 -19.71 -6.08
C THR A 158 -6.91 -18.20 -6.16
N ILE A 159 -6.41 -17.60 -7.24
CA ILE A 159 -6.50 -16.14 -7.43
C ILE A 159 -7.97 -15.68 -7.55
N HIS A 160 -8.86 -16.55 -8.01
CA HIS A 160 -10.31 -16.27 -8.10
C HIS A 160 -11.00 -16.17 -6.73
N ASP A 161 -10.37 -16.68 -5.65
CA ASP A 161 -10.86 -16.53 -4.28
C ASP A 161 -10.50 -15.17 -3.68
N SER A 162 -9.80 -14.32 -4.43
CA SER A 162 -9.44 -12.98 -4.01
C SER A 162 -10.67 -12.08 -3.94
N GLN A 163 -10.69 -11.19 -2.94
CA GLN A 163 -11.86 -10.33 -2.69
C GLN A 163 -11.43 -8.94 -2.24
N VAL A 164 -12.32 -7.97 -2.46
CA VAL A 164 -12.18 -6.61 -1.95
C VAL A 164 -12.89 -6.51 -0.61
N ILE A 165 -12.17 -6.05 0.40
CA ILE A 165 -12.71 -5.76 1.73
C ILE A 165 -12.70 -4.24 1.93
N HIS A 166 -13.84 -3.70 2.33
CA HIS A 166 -13.96 -2.29 2.68
C HIS A 166 -13.33 -2.04 4.04
N GLY A 167 -12.25 -1.29 4.08
CA GLY A 167 -11.48 -1.02 5.27
C GLY A 167 -10.07 -1.59 5.21
N MET A 168 -9.42 -1.62 6.38
CA MET A 168 -8.06 -2.13 6.51
C MET A 168 -8.06 -3.56 7.02
N VAL A 169 -7.24 -4.38 6.39
CA VAL A 169 -7.03 -5.78 6.77
C VAL A 169 -5.60 -5.96 7.27
N VAL A 170 -5.47 -6.62 8.41
CA VAL A 170 -4.19 -6.95 9.04
C VAL A 170 -4.07 -8.46 9.17
N LEU A 171 -2.95 -9.03 8.73
CA LEU A 171 -2.68 -10.47 8.80
C LEU A 171 -2.25 -10.91 10.20
N ARG A 172 -3.06 -10.57 11.19
CA ARG A 172 -2.88 -10.96 12.59
C ARG A 172 -4.24 -11.12 13.26
N GLY A 173 -4.30 -12.06 14.19
CA GLY A 173 -5.46 -12.23 15.05
C GLY A 173 -5.40 -11.36 16.30
N SER A 174 -6.49 -11.37 17.06
CA SER A 174 -6.54 -10.81 18.41
C SER A 174 -5.66 -11.61 19.36
N GLU A 175 -5.05 -10.93 20.31
CA GLU A 175 -4.39 -11.56 21.44
C GLU A 175 -5.40 -11.94 22.57
N THR A 176 -6.62 -11.38 22.52
CA THR A 176 -7.72 -11.68 23.43
C THR A 176 -8.75 -12.62 22.81
N THR A 177 -9.64 -13.20 23.60
CA THR A 177 -10.69 -14.16 23.14
C THR A 177 -11.81 -13.50 22.36
N HIS A 178 -11.89 -12.18 22.36
CA HIS A 178 -12.93 -11.43 21.64
C HIS A 178 -12.63 -11.37 20.13
N HIS A 179 -13.62 -11.75 19.31
CA HIS A 179 -13.44 -11.84 17.85
C HIS A 179 -14.21 -10.81 17.06
N GLU A 180 -15.23 -10.17 17.65
CA GLU A 180 -16.04 -9.18 16.93
C GLU A 180 -16.46 -8.06 17.90
N ILE A 181 -16.24 -6.80 17.46
CA ILE A 181 -16.70 -5.60 18.18
C ILE A 181 -17.33 -4.64 17.18
N LYS A 182 -18.55 -4.21 17.46
CA LYS A 182 -19.28 -3.19 16.69
C LYS A 182 -19.19 -1.83 17.38
N LYS A 183 -19.15 -0.76 16.56
CA LYS A 183 -19.00 0.62 17.05
C LYS A 183 -17.78 0.78 17.95
N ALA A 184 -16.64 0.31 17.44
CA ALA A 184 -15.40 0.24 18.19
C ALA A 184 -14.79 1.63 18.39
N LYS A 185 -14.50 1.99 19.65
CA LYS A 185 -13.61 3.09 20.03
C LYS A 185 -12.21 2.52 20.19
N ILE A 186 -11.27 3.05 19.45
CA ILE A 186 -9.94 2.47 19.26
C ILE A 186 -8.89 3.39 19.86
N ALA A 187 -8.08 2.86 20.77
CA ALA A 187 -6.87 3.51 21.27
C ALA A 187 -5.64 2.90 20.61
N VAL A 188 -4.74 3.74 20.10
CA VAL A 188 -3.53 3.31 19.41
C VAL A 188 -2.30 3.74 20.21
N PHE A 189 -1.51 2.78 20.66
CA PHE A 189 -0.28 3.02 21.42
C PHE A 189 0.95 2.67 20.57
N ASN A 190 1.83 3.65 20.34
CA ASN A 190 3.11 3.44 19.66
C ASN A 190 4.23 3.10 20.65
N THR A 191 3.91 2.26 21.63
CA THR A 191 4.83 1.77 22.66
C THR A 191 4.42 0.37 23.07
N SER A 192 5.32 -0.34 23.75
CA SER A 192 5.00 -1.62 24.40
C SER A 192 4.02 -1.39 25.54
N ILE A 193 3.07 -2.32 25.69
CA ILE A 193 2.08 -2.29 26.77
C ILE A 193 2.57 -3.23 27.86
N GLU A 194 3.56 -2.74 28.60
CA GLU A 194 4.22 -3.43 29.70
C GLU A 194 4.33 -2.49 30.89
N MET A 195 4.52 -3.05 32.05
CA MET A 195 4.92 -2.24 33.21
C MET A 195 6.22 -1.52 32.87
N GLN A 196 6.21 -0.20 32.94
CA GLN A 196 7.42 0.61 32.74
C GLN A 196 8.35 0.34 33.92
N GLN A 197 9.39 -0.45 33.68
CA GLN A 197 10.54 -0.44 34.57
C GLN A 197 11.17 0.95 34.44
N GLY A 198 11.32 1.65 35.58
CA GLY A 198 11.92 2.97 35.59
C GLY A 198 13.28 2.95 34.90
N GLU A 199 13.51 3.87 33.98
CA GLU A 199 14.78 4.02 33.23
C GLU A 199 15.96 4.33 34.14
N THR A 200 15.72 4.76 35.37
CA THR A 200 16.74 5.01 36.37
C THR A 200 17.11 3.71 37.06
N LYS A 201 18.39 3.36 37.01
CA LYS A 201 18.99 2.31 37.85
C LYS A 201 18.93 2.71 39.33
N GLY A 202 17.75 2.93 39.85
CA GLY A 202 17.52 3.23 41.25
C GLY A 202 17.38 1.92 42.03
N THR A 203 18.08 1.78 43.11
CA THR A 203 17.92 0.66 44.05
C THR A 203 16.74 1.01 44.96
N VAL A 204 15.64 0.25 44.86
CA VAL A 204 14.55 0.36 45.84
C VAL A 204 14.95 -0.45 47.06
N LEU A 205 15.09 0.21 48.20
CA LEU A 205 15.43 -0.40 49.47
C LEU A 205 14.11 -0.83 50.15
N LEU A 206 13.80 -2.11 50.04
CA LEU A 206 12.70 -2.75 50.74
C LEU A 206 13.22 -3.30 52.06
N LYS A 207 12.64 -2.86 53.17
CA LYS A 207 13.14 -3.22 54.54
C LYS A 207 12.40 -4.43 55.13
N ASN A 208 11.18 -4.73 54.65
CA ASN A 208 10.32 -5.78 55.18
C ASN A 208 9.73 -6.64 54.09
N ALA A 209 9.34 -7.89 54.38
CA ALA A 209 8.66 -8.76 53.45
C ALA A 209 7.28 -8.20 53.02
N ASP A 210 6.60 -7.47 53.92
CA ASP A 210 5.33 -6.79 53.66
C ASP A 210 5.50 -5.63 52.66
N ASP A 211 6.63 -4.93 52.71
CA ASP A 211 6.96 -3.87 51.76
C ASP A 211 7.16 -4.43 50.31
N LEU A 212 7.76 -5.61 50.19
CA LEU A 212 7.95 -6.30 48.94
C LEU A 212 6.62 -6.77 48.32
N MET A 213 5.75 -7.35 49.13
CA MET A 213 4.42 -7.76 48.70
C MET A 213 3.55 -6.55 48.31
N ASN A 214 3.64 -5.47 49.05
CA ASN A 214 2.88 -4.24 48.77
C ASN A 214 3.43 -3.51 47.54
N TYR A 215 4.73 -3.59 47.27
CA TYR A 215 5.33 -3.01 46.09
C TYR A 215 4.80 -3.70 44.81
N ASN A 216 4.85 -5.03 44.75
CA ASN A 216 4.35 -5.79 43.60
C ASN A 216 2.84 -5.58 43.40
N ARG A 217 2.06 -5.61 44.47
CA ARG A 217 0.61 -5.31 44.40
C ARG A 217 0.34 -3.88 43.95
N GLY A 218 1.14 -2.92 44.39
CA GLY A 218 1.00 -1.53 44.00
C GLY A 218 1.26 -1.29 42.49
N GLU A 219 2.19 -2.03 41.91
CA GLU A 219 2.45 -1.99 40.47
C GLU A 219 1.29 -2.63 39.67
N GLU A 220 0.78 -3.77 40.13
CA GLU A 220 -0.39 -4.42 39.53
C GLU A 220 -1.64 -3.53 39.62
N ASP A 221 -1.89 -2.93 40.77
CA ASP A 221 -3.02 -2.01 41.01
C ASP A 221 -2.93 -0.76 40.10
N GLN A 222 -1.73 -0.22 39.88
CA GLN A 222 -1.54 0.93 38.98
C GLN A 222 -1.85 0.56 37.53
N PHE A 223 -1.42 -0.63 37.13
CA PHE A 223 -1.69 -1.11 35.78
C PHE A 223 -3.16 -1.46 35.56
N GLU A 224 -3.81 -2.05 36.57
CA GLU A 224 -5.26 -2.27 36.55
C GLU A 224 -6.04 -0.95 36.45
N LYS A 225 -5.64 0.09 37.22
CA LYS A 225 -6.26 1.42 37.15
C LYS A 225 -6.10 2.05 35.75
N PHE A 226 -4.95 1.84 35.09
CA PHE A 226 -4.75 2.30 33.73
C PHE A 226 -5.77 1.65 32.78
N ILE A 227 -5.91 0.31 32.84
CA ILE A 227 -6.84 -0.41 31.96
C ILE A 227 -8.30 -0.10 32.31
N GLN A 228 -8.62 0.06 33.59
CA GLN A 228 -9.93 0.53 34.04
C GLN A 228 -10.24 1.92 33.47
N GLY A 229 -9.28 2.84 33.48
CA GLY A 229 -9.43 4.18 32.88
C GLY A 229 -9.70 4.12 31.37
N LEU A 230 -9.11 3.16 30.65
CA LEU A 230 -9.44 2.92 29.23
C LEU A 230 -10.88 2.43 29.06
N ALA A 231 -11.32 1.50 29.90
CA ALA A 231 -12.68 0.98 29.86
C ALA A 231 -13.72 2.07 30.21
N GLU A 232 -13.45 2.94 31.20
CA GLU A 232 -14.29 4.07 31.57
C GLU A 232 -14.37 5.14 30.47
N ALA A 233 -13.28 5.35 29.71
CA ALA A 233 -13.28 6.20 28.49
C ALA A 233 -14.09 5.57 27.34
N GLY A 234 -14.54 4.33 27.50
CA GLY A 234 -15.33 3.58 26.54
C GLY A 234 -14.49 2.95 25.42
N VAL A 235 -13.18 2.78 25.64
CA VAL A 235 -12.30 2.08 24.71
C VAL A 235 -12.59 0.59 24.74
N ASN A 236 -12.88 0.01 23.59
CA ASN A 236 -13.14 -1.42 23.42
C ASN A 236 -12.10 -2.11 22.53
N VAL A 237 -11.25 -1.34 21.84
CA VAL A 237 -10.16 -1.87 21.04
C VAL A 237 -8.86 -1.13 21.36
N VAL A 238 -7.82 -1.88 21.65
CA VAL A 238 -6.47 -1.36 21.89
C VAL A 238 -5.52 -1.96 20.87
N ILE A 239 -4.73 -1.09 20.22
CA ILE A 239 -3.70 -1.49 19.26
C ILE A 239 -2.36 -1.05 19.81
N GLY A 240 -1.47 -2.01 20.09
CA GLY A 240 -0.13 -1.78 20.62
C GLY A 240 0.96 -2.06 19.62
N SER A 241 2.03 -1.23 19.66
CA SER A 241 3.28 -1.47 18.93
C SER A 241 4.29 -2.09 19.88
N GLY A 242 4.69 -3.32 19.63
CA GLY A 242 5.68 -3.99 20.45
C GLY A 242 5.11 -5.10 21.32
N SER A 243 5.74 -5.36 22.44
CA SER A 243 5.35 -6.44 23.36
C SER A 243 4.17 -6.01 24.23
N ILE A 244 3.35 -6.98 24.57
CA ILE A 244 2.22 -6.84 25.51
C ILE A 244 2.45 -7.89 26.59
N SER A 245 2.46 -7.47 27.87
CA SER A 245 2.67 -8.38 28.98
C SER A 245 1.46 -9.31 29.19
N GLU A 246 1.71 -10.51 29.69
CA GLU A 246 0.63 -11.47 30.01
C GLU A 246 -0.34 -10.91 31.07
N LEU A 247 0.19 -10.16 32.00
CA LEU A 247 -0.63 -9.46 33.01
C LEU A 247 -1.56 -8.43 32.34
N ALA A 248 -1.05 -7.69 31.34
CA ALA A 248 -1.87 -6.76 30.58
C ALA A 248 -3.01 -7.49 29.85
N LEU A 249 -2.70 -8.60 29.20
CA LEU A 249 -3.71 -9.41 28.50
C LEU A 249 -4.80 -9.91 29.45
N HIS A 250 -4.43 -10.36 30.67
CA HIS A 250 -5.37 -10.77 31.68
C HIS A 250 -6.35 -9.65 32.05
N PHE A 251 -5.86 -8.43 32.29
CA PHE A 251 -6.73 -7.30 32.60
C PHE A 251 -7.57 -6.86 31.40
N PHE A 252 -7.02 -6.83 30.19
CA PHE A 252 -7.79 -6.55 28.98
C PHE A 252 -8.93 -7.54 28.78
N GLU A 253 -8.70 -8.80 29.08
CA GLU A 253 -9.73 -9.83 29.02
C GLU A 253 -10.81 -9.64 30.10
N LYS A 254 -10.42 -9.27 31.34
CA LYS A 254 -11.33 -8.94 32.44
C LYS A 254 -12.27 -7.78 32.06
N TYR A 255 -11.75 -6.75 31.39
CA TYR A 255 -12.54 -5.58 30.97
C TYR A 255 -13.13 -5.71 29.55
N LYS A 256 -13.03 -6.88 28.92
CA LYS A 256 -13.56 -7.20 27.56
C LYS A 256 -13.04 -6.26 26.48
N ILE A 257 -11.79 -5.90 26.54
CA ILE A 257 -11.11 -5.06 25.56
C ILE A 257 -10.40 -5.96 24.54
N PHE A 258 -10.64 -5.70 23.26
CA PHE A 258 -9.96 -6.35 22.15
C PHE A 258 -8.55 -5.81 22.03
N VAL A 259 -7.56 -6.67 21.89
CA VAL A 259 -6.17 -6.26 21.78
C VAL A 259 -5.53 -6.80 20.52
N LEU A 260 -4.94 -5.90 19.73
CA LEU A 260 -4.16 -6.22 18.55
C LEU A 260 -2.71 -5.79 18.72
N LYS A 261 -1.80 -6.73 18.57
CA LYS A 261 -0.36 -6.49 18.59
C LYS A 261 0.18 -6.29 17.19
N LEU A 262 0.84 -5.16 16.93
CA LEU A 262 1.50 -4.85 15.66
C LEU A 262 3.00 -4.73 15.86
N MET A 263 3.79 -5.34 14.94
CA MET A 263 5.26 -5.22 14.97
C MET A 263 5.75 -4.08 14.09
N SER A 264 4.96 -3.72 13.07
CA SER A 264 5.33 -2.71 12.09
C SER A 264 4.80 -1.34 12.48
N LYS A 265 5.70 -0.37 12.70
CA LYS A 265 5.33 1.04 12.94
C LYS A 265 4.57 1.66 11.74
N TRP A 266 4.83 1.17 10.54
CA TRP A 266 4.15 1.64 9.33
C TRP A 266 2.69 1.17 9.27
N GLU A 267 2.44 -0.08 9.65
CA GLU A 267 1.07 -0.61 9.76
C GLU A 267 0.29 0.12 10.85
N LEU A 268 0.92 0.35 12.00
CA LEU A 268 0.32 1.11 13.09
C LEU A 268 -0.12 2.52 12.64
N LYS A 269 0.79 3.27 11.96
CA LYS A 269 0.46 4.60 11.43
C LYS A 269 -0.68 4.57 10.42
N ARG A 270 -0.73 3.54 9.57
CA ARG A 270 -1.81 3.38 8.59
C ARG A 270 -3.14 3.09 9.25
N ILE A 271 -3.16 2.19 10.24
CA ILE A 271 -4.39 1.91 11.00
C ILE A 271 -4.83 3.16 11.75
N ALA A 272 -3.94 3.85 12.44
CA ALA A 272 -4.26 5.10 13.13
C ALA A 272 -4.91 6.12 12.19
N LYS A 273 -4.35 6.29 10.99
CA LYS A 273 -4.93 7.16 9.95
C LYS A 273 -6.28 6.66 9.45
N SER A 274 -6.44 5.35 9.27
CA SER A 274 -7.68 4.71 8.80
C SER A 274 -8.83 4.91 9.78
N VAL A 275 -8.58 4.68 11.06
CA VAL A 275 -9.60 4.81 12.11
C VAL A 275 -9.75 6.25 12.63
N GLY A 276 -8.86 7.17 12.21
CA GLY A 276 -8.85 8.56 12.66
C GLY A 276 -8.31 8.71 14.09
N ALA A 277 -7.46 7.78 14.55
CA ALA A 277 -6.82 7.83 15.86
C ALA A 277 -5.47 8.54 15.82
N ILE A 278 -5.05 9.07 16.96
CA ILE A 278 -3.69 9.55 17.18
C ILE A 278 -2.90 8.46 17.90
N ALA A 279 -1.73 8.11 17.37
CA ALA A 279 -0.86 7.12 18.00
C ALA A 279 -0.14 7.74 19.20
N VAL A 280 -0.53 7.35 20.40
CA VAL A 280 0.00 7.86 21.67
C VAL A 280 1.30 7.12 22.02
N VAL A 281 2.32 7.85 22.49
CA VAL A 281 3.63 7.27 22.83
C VAL A 281 3.70 6.86 24.31
N LYS A 282 2.92 7.51 25.16
CA LYS A 282 2.89 7.22 26.60
C LYS A 282 1.68 6.38 26.95
N LEU A 283 1.83 5.44 27.87
CA LEU A 283 0.70 4.73 28.47
C LEU A 283 -0.06 5.70 29.38
N GLY A 284 -1.33 5.90 29.08
CA GLY A 284 -2.23 6.78 29.82
C GLY A 284 -3.63 6.71 29.24
N THR A 285 -4.59 7.31 29.91
CA THR A 285 -5.97 7.40 29.41
C THR A 285 -5.99 8.40 28.24
N PRO A 286 -6.30 7.98 27.00
CA PRO A 286 -6.33 8.87 25.86
C PRO A 286 -7.48 9.86 25.97
N THR A 287 -7.30 11.06 25.44
CA THR A 287 -8.36 12.06 25.31
C THR A 287 -9.36 11.61 24.23
N PRO A 288 -10.61 12.09 24.26
CA PRO A 288 -11.60 11.76 23.23
C PRO A 288 -11.18 12.09 21.80
N GLU A 289 -10.29 13.06 21.62
CA GLU A 289 -9.75 13.49 20.31
C GLU A 289 -8.66 12.53 19.80
N GLU A 290 -8.02 11.79 20.69
CA GLU A 290 -6.99 10.81 20.34
C GLU A 290 -7.58 9.45 19.97
N LEU A 291 -8.85 9.22 20.31
CA LEU A 291 -9.55 7.98 20.04
C LEU A 291 -10.00 7.90 18.59
N GLY A 292 -9.76 6.74 17.98
CA GLY A 292 -10.30 6.39 16.68
C GLY A 292 -11.65 5.70 16.78
N TYR A 293 -12.29 5.59 15.62
CA TYR A 293 -13.56 4.91 15.48
C TYR A 293 -13.54 3.92 14.31
N ALA A 294 -14.17 2.75 14.50
CA ALA A 294 -14.51 1.83 13.43
C ALA A 294 -15.93 1.29 13.65
N ASP A 295 -16.65 1.08 12.55
CA ASP A 295 -18.00 0.53 12.60
C ASP A 295 -17.98 -0.94 13.03
N GLU A 296 -16.97 -1.67 12.58
CA GLU A 296 -16.77 -3.08 12.91
C GLU A 296 -15.29 -3.41 12.99
N VAL A 297 -14.88 -4.12 14.03
CA VAL A 297 -13.58 -4.79 14.13
C VAL A 297 -13.85 -6.27 14.32
N ALA A 298 -13.45 -7.08 13.35
CA ALA A 298 -13.71 -8.51 13.37
C ALA A 298 -12.47 -9.31 13.04
N VAL A 299 -12.25 -10.41 13.76
CA VAL A 299 -11.24 -11.41 13.43
C VAL A 299 -11.90 -12.50 12.61
N ARG A 300 -11.36 -12.74 11.43
CA ARG A 300 -11.78 -13.85 10.56
C ARG A 300 -10.59 -14.73 10.24
N GLU A 301 -10.86 -15.98 9.98
CA GLU A 301 -9.86 -16.92 9.50
C GLU A 301 -9.98 -17.05 7.98
N ILE A 302 -8.89 -16.71 7.29
CA ILE A 302 -8.79 -16.87 5.85
C ILE A 302 -7.71 -17.92 5.58
N SER A 303 -8.11 -19.09 5.10
CA SER A 303 -7.23 -20.26 5.06
C SER A 303 -6.77 -20.65 6.48
N SER A 304 -5.49 -20.70 6.74
CA SER A 304 -4.90 -20.95 8.07
C SER A 304 -4.42 -19.68 8.78
N THR A 305 -4.74 -18.50 8.23
CA THR A 305 -4.24 -17.21 8.75
C THR A 305 -5.38 -16.45 9.42
N LYS A 306 -5.21 -16.07 10.68
CA LYS A 306 -6.12 -15.18 11.38
C LYS A 306 -5.90 -13.76 10.88
N VAL A 307 -6.98 -13.08 10.53
CA VAL A 307 -6.98 -11.75 9.91
C VAL A 307 -7.92 -10.85 10.69
N THR A 308 -7.45 -9.68 11.08
CA THR A 308 -8.29 -8.65 11.71
C THR A 308 -8.69 -7.63 10.66
N ILE A 309 -9.99 -7.38 10.55
CA ILE A 309 -10.62 -6.45 9.61
C ILE A 309 -11.13 -5.26 10.39
N PHE A 310 -10.71 -4.06 9.98
CA PHE A 310 -11.20 -2.79 10.49
C PHE A 310 -12.08 -2.16 9.41
N ARG A 311 -13.39 -2.14 9.62
CA ARG A 311 -14.34 -1.55 8.69
C ARG A 311 -14.76 -0.17 9.18
N ARG A 312 -14.73 0.81 8.26
CA ARG A 312 -15.21 2.16 8.49
C ARG A 312 -15.90 2.67 7.23
N ASP A 313 -17.18 2.96 7.34
CA ASP A 313 -18.03 3.39 6.21
C ASP A 313 -18.12 4.93 6.08
N GLN A 314 -17.46 5.69 6.96
CA GLN A 314 -17.48 7.16 6.92
C GLN A 314 -16.60 7.74 5.79
N ASP A 315 -17.07 8.84 5.19
CA ASP A 315 -16.62 9.35 3.89
C ASP A 315 -15.19 9.90 3.80
N GLU A 316 -14.57 10.30 4.90
CA GLU A 316 -13.30 11.06 4.81
C GLU A 316 -12.03 10.21 4.75
N ASN A 317 -12.07 8.95 5.19
CA ASN A 317 -10.90 8.07 5.24
C ASN A 317 -11.21 6.68 4.67
N LYS A 318 -11.82 6.63 3.49
CA LYS A 318 -12.13 5.36 2.83
C LYS A 318 -10.86 4.64 2.45
N LEU A 319 -10.71 3.44 2.96
CA LEU A 319 -9.64 2.51 2.59
C LEU A 319 -10.25 1.23 2.04
N ALA A 320 -9.68 0.73 0.98
CA ALA A 320 -10.03 -0.57 0.43
C ALA A 320 -8.83 -1.51 0.50
N THR A 321 -9.05 -2.74 0.91
CA THR A 321 -8.00 -3.76 0.90
C THR A 321 -8.42 -4.89 -0.02
N ILE A 322 -7.56 -5.18 -0.99
CA ILE A 322 -7.67 -6.34 -1.86
C ILE A 322 -6.93 -7.49 -1.17
N VAL A 323 -7.65 -8.52 -0.76
CA VAL A 323 -7.05 -9.74 -0.22
C VAL A 323 -6.80 -10.69 -1.37
N LEU A 324 -5.52 -10.84 -1.72
CA LEU A 324 -5.08 -11.76 -2.76
C LEU A 324 -4.89 -13.17 -2.20
N ARG A 325 -5.41 -14.15 -2.95
CA ARG A 325 -5.25 -15.57 -2.66
C ARG A 325 -4.43 -16.23 -3.77
N GLY A 326 -3.59 -17.17 -3.40
CA GLY A 326 -2.78 -17.90 -4.37
C GLY A 326 -1.92 -18.98 -3.74
N SER A 327 -1.43 -19.89 -4.57
CA SER A 327 -0.67 -21.05 -4.14
C SER A 327 0.81 -20.76 -3.85
N THR A 328 1.38 -19.72 -4.49
CA THR A 328 2.81 -19.39 -4.37
C THR A 328 3.04 -17.92 -4.08
N HIS A 329 4.10 -17.61 -3.35
CA HIS A 329 4.51 -16.21 -3.08
C HIS A 329 4.81 -15.43 -4.37
N SER A 330 5.48 -16.06 -5.34
CA SER A 330 5.85 -15.40 -6.60
C SER A 330 4.63 -14.97 -7.41
N LEU A 331 3.58 -15.83 -7.47
CA LEU A 331 2.31 -15.50 -8.12
C LEU A 331 1.62 -14.31 -7.43
N LEU A 332 1.62 -14.32 -6.09
CA LEU A 332 1.02 -13.23 -5.31
C LEU A 332 1.79 -11.92 -5.46
N GLU A 333 3.11 -11.96 -5.50
CA GLU A 333 3.95 -10.77 -5.73
C GLU A 333 3.77 -10.19 -7.13
N ASP A 334 3.60 -11.04 -8.15
CA ASP A 334 3.36 -10.60 -9.51
C ASP A 334 1.95 -10.03 -9.70
N ALA A 335 0.95 -10.67 -9.09
CA ALA A 335 -0.42 -10.15 -9.07
C ALA A 335 -0.53 -8.83 -8.28
N GLU A 336 0.21 -8.66 -7.18
CA GLU A 336 0.30 -7.40 -6.44
C GLU A 336 0.81 -6.27 -7.33
N ARG A 337 1.92 -6.50 -8.06
CA ARG A 337 2.47 -5.51 -9.00
C ARG A 337 1.47 -5.14 -10.10
N ALA A 338 0.77 -6.13 -10.66
CA ALA A 338 -0.27 -5.86 -11.66
C ALA A 338 -1.43 -5.02 -11.09
N ILE A 339 -1.78 -5.24 -9.82
CA ILE A 339 -2.80 -4.43 -9.14
C ILE A 339 -2.30 -3.01 -8.89
N ASP A 340 -1.07 -2.84 -8.43
CA ASP A 340 -0.48 -1.53 -8.19
C ASP A 340 -0.43 -0.69 -9.49
N ASP A 341 -0.09 -1.32 -10.62
CA ASP A 341 -0.12 -0.66 -11.92
C ASP A 341 -1.55 -0.28 -12.34
N GLY A 342 -2.52 -1.17 -12.11
CA GLY A 342 -3.93 -0.87 -12.36
C GLY A 342 -4.45 0.29 -11.52
N VAL A 343 -4.08 0.38 -10.24
CA VAL A 343 -4.44 1.50 -9.36
C VAL A 343 -3.76 2.80 -9.81
N ASN A 344 -2.50 2.75 -10.23
CA ASN A 344 -1.79 3.89 -10.78
C ASN A 344 -2.41 4.36 -12.11
N THR A 345 -2.90 3.43 -12.94
CA THR A 345 -3.66 3.77 -14.17
C THR A 345 -4.91 4.56 -13.82
N VAL A 346 -5.66 4.18 -12.78
CA VAL A 346 -6.81 4.97 -12.30
C VAL A 346 -6.38 6.37 -11.85
N LYS A 347 -5.27 6.49 -11.09
CA LYS A 347 -4.71 7.80 -10.70
C LYS A 347 -4.39 8.67 -11.92
N SER A 348 -3.87 8.08 -12.99
CA SER A 348 -3.56 8.79 -14.23
C SER A 348 -4.83 9.26 -14.95
N ILE A 349 -5.86 8.42 -15.03
CA ILE A 349 -7.18 8.75 -15.61
C ILE A 349 -7.88 9.86 -14.82
N VAL A 350 -7.72 9.89 -13.50
CA VAL A 350 -8.27 10.98 -12.67
C VAL A 350 -7.60 12.32 -12.99
N LYS A 351 -6.30 12.32 -13.34
CA LYS A 351 -5.57 13.53 -13.74
C LYS A 351 -5.91 13.99 -15.16
N ASP A 352 -5.89 13.05 -16.11
CA ASP A 352 -6.24 13.29 -17.51
C ASP A 352 -7.15 12.18 -18.02
N LYS A 353 -8.36 12.56 -18.42
CA LYS A 353 -9.42 11.65 -18.86
C LYS A 353 -9.30 11.21 -20.31
N ARG A 354 -8.36 11.80 -21.06
CA ARG A 354 -8.17 11.50 -22.48
C ARG A 354 -7.38 10.20 -22.66
N LEU A 355 -7.82 9.38 -23.58
CA LEU A 355 -7.18 8.13 -23.92
C LEU A 355 -6.73 8.18 -25.39
N VAL A 356 -5.58 7.58 -25.65
CA VAL A 356 -5.01 7.41 -27.00
C VAL A 356 -4.99 5.94 -27.38
N ALA A 357 -4.89 5.64 -28.66
CA ALA A 357 -4.79 4.27 -29.13
C ALA A 357 -3.47 3.64 -28.69
N GLY A 358 -3.53 2.43 -28.14
CA GLY A 358 -2.34 1.67 -27.72
C GLY A 358 -1.76 0.80 -28.83
N GLY A 359 -0.85 -0.12 -28.44
CA GLY A 359 -0.27 -1.10 -29.36
C GLY A 359 0.69 -0.52 -30.38
N GLY A 360 1.27 0.66 -30.13
CA GLY A 360 2.18 1.34 -31.06
C GLY A 360 1.49 2.19 -32.13
N ALA A 361 0.16 2.24 -32.16
CA ALA A 361 -0.59 3.00 -33.14
C ALA A 361 -0.38 4.49 -33.03
N THR A 362 -0.37 5.03 -31.80
CA THR A 362 -0.11 6.45 -31.53
C THR A 362 1.31 6.84 -31.94
N GLU A 363 2.30 6.03 -31.59
CA GLU A 363 3.71 6.25 -31.90
C GLU A 363 3.96 6.27 -33.41
N ILE A 364 3.39 5.32 -34.18
CA ILE A 364 3.49 5.26 -35.64
C ILE A 364 2.83 6.49 -36.27
N HIS A 365 1.67 6.89 -35.76
CA HIS A 365 0.94 8.04 -36.28
C HIS A 365 1.72 9.35 -36.05
N ILE A 366 2.27 9.54 -34.84
CA ILE A 366 3.12 10.68 -34.51
C ILE A 366 4.36 10.69 -35.40
N ALA A 367 5.02 9.52 -35.62
CA ALA A 367 6.16 9.42 -36.48
C ALA A 367 5.85 9.88 -37.93
N HIS A 368 4.70 9.50 -38.47
CA HIS A 368 4.24 9.94 -39.79
C HIS A 368 3.98 11.45 -39.88
N LEU A 369 3.51 12.06 -38.79
CA LEU A 369 3.20 13.51 -38.78
C LEU A 369 4.44 14.38 -38.50
N ILE A 370 5.50 13.81 -37.94
CA ILE A 370 6.78 14.51 -37.71
C ILE A 370 7.68 14.42 -38.95
N ALA A 371 7.63 13.29 -39.71
CA ALA A 371 8.41 13.10 -40.94
C ALA A 371 7.94 14.02 -42.05
#